data_1a1e131cdb056aeb9d7e05ae4b5581fd
#
_entry.id   1a1e131cdb056aeb9d7e05ae4b5581fd
#
_cell.length_a   1.000
_cell.length_b   1.000
_cell.length_c   1.000
_cell.angle_alpha   90.00
_cell.angle_beta   90.00
_cell.angle_gamma   90.00
#
_symmetry.space_group_name_H-M   'P 1'
#
loop_
_entity.id
_entity.type
_entity.pdbx_description
1 polymer ?
#
loop_
_entity_poly.entity_id
_entity_poly.type
_entity_poly.pdbx_seq_one_letter_code
_entity_poly.pdbx_strand_id
1 'polypeptide(L)'
;MNDYRPLTSEEIEVLRSNDCWAEDWTSINVSEDFKPNFMHRVMLYGEVNIGAFNKNVEVSQGFVKHSGINNATLRNVTIGDDCLIENVGNFINNYNIGDDCYISNISTMETTEGATYGEGNLVSVLNEVGEGNVILFSDLNSQLAAFMVKHFSDKELKEKIRQLIKTDIDNKMPERGQIGNNVKIVNTKEITNCVINDLCEVNGASRLSDCTLLGSVHGNVYIGTGVIIENSIIAEGSSVINSVKIQDCFVGEACQLSNGFTASASVFFANSYMSNGEACAAFCGPFTASHHKSSLLIGGMFSFYNAGSATNFSNHAYKMGPMHWGILERGWRSWLPNRHYRMRTYRR
;
A
#
# COMPACT_ATOMS: atom_id res chain seq x y z
N MET A 1 20.08 2.33 -15.34
CA MET A 1 20.59 3.34 -14.38
C MET A 1 20.90 4.56 -15.21
N ASN A 2 20.28 5.68 -14.93
CA ASN A 2 20.63 6.94 -15.58
C ASN A 2 22.06 7.31 -15.14
N ASP A 3 22.92 7.69 -16.09
CA ASP A 3 24.22 8.23 -15.76
C ASP A 3 24.01 9.66 -15.23
N TYR A 4 24.27 9.88 -13.94
CA TYR A 4 24.20 11.19 -13.33
C TYR A 4 25.58 11.86 -13.29
N ARG A 5 25.61 13.17 -13.53
CA ARG A 5 26.80 14.03 -13.43
C ARG A 5 26.58 15.15 -12.41
N PRO A 6 27.66 15.71 -11.87
CA PRO A 6 27.56 16.92 -11.06
C PRO A 6 26.96 18.10 -11.85
N LEU A 7 26.34 19.04 -11.15
CA LEU A 7 25.89 20.31 -11.70
C LEU A 7 27.05 21.15 -12.22
N THR A 8 26.84 21.85 -13.32
CA THR A 8 27.77 22.90 -13.79
C THR A 8 27.54 24.23 -13.01
N SER A 9 28.54 25.12 -13.06
CA SER A 9 28.42 26.43 -12.41
C SER A 9 27.24 27.25 -12.98
N GLU A 10 27.02 27.17 -14.30
CA GLU A 10 25.92 27.86 -14.97
C GLU A 10 24.56 27.31 -14.51
N GLU A 11 24.42 26.00 -14.39
CA GLU A 11 23.19 25.38 -13.88
C GLU A 11 22.89 25.80 -12.44
N ILE A 12 23.90 25.87 -11.59
CA ILE A 12 23.77 26.35 -10.21
C ILE A 12 23.30 27.81 -10.15
N GLU A 13 23.82 28.68 -11.03
CA GLU A 13 23.39 30.07 -11.11
C GLU A 13 21.91 30.18 -11.54
N VAL A 14 21.49 29.39 -12.52
CA VAL A 14 20.07 29.35 -12.93
C VAL A 14 19.19 28.84 -11.79
N LEU A 15 19.57 27.76 -11.11
CA LEU A 15 18.82 27.24 -9.96
C LEU A 15 18.69 28.26 -8.85
N ARG A 16 19.76 29.00 -8.52
CA ARG A 16 19.72 30.10 -7.54
C ARG A 16 18.80 31.23 -7.96
N SER A 17 18.79 31.57 -9.26
CA SER A 17 17.90 32.60 -9.79
C SER A 17 16.42 32.18 -9.77
N ASN A 18 16.15 30.88 -9.73
CA ASN A 18 14.81 30.27 -9.57
C ASN A 18 14.44 30.01 -8.12
N ASP A 19 15.08 30.69 -7.15
CA ASP A 19 14.88 30.52 -5.71
C ASP A 19 15.13 29.08 -5.21
N CYS A 20 16.04 28.33 -5.86
CA CYS A 20 16.49 27.05 -5.37
C CYS A 20 17.71 27.19 -4.46
N TRP A 21 17.79 26.32 -3.46
CA TRP A 21 18.87 26.27 -2.49
C TRP A 21 19.33 24.82 -2.25
N ALA A 22 20.61 24.61 -2.02
CA ALA A 22 21.16 23.33 -1.60
C ALA A 22 22.08 23.50 -0.41
N GLU A 23 22.01 22.55 0.53
CA GLU A 23 22.94 22.45 1.66
C GLU A 23 24.39 22.31 1.17
N ASP A 24 24.59 21.45 0.18
CA ASP A 24 25.84 21.26 -0.56
C ASP A 24 25.55 20.98 -2.03
N TRP A 25 25.89 21.91 -2.90
CA TRP A 25 25.71 21.76 -4.36
C TRP A 25 26.56 20.63 -4.96
N THR A 26 27.61 20.18 -4.28
CA THR A 26 28.47 19.07 -4.76
C THR A 26 27.83 17.70 -4.56
N SER A 27 26.82 17.59 -3.71
CA SER A 27 26.04 16.37 -3.48
C SER A 27 24.83 16.24 -4.40
N ILE A 28 24.61 17.23 -5.30
CA ILE A 28 23.51 17.21 -6.26
C ILE A 28 24.00 16.77 -7.61
N ASN A 29 23.40 15.71 -8.13
CA ASN A 29 23.71 15.19 -9.45
C ASN A 29 22.50 15.24 -10.36
N VAL A 30 22.73 15.38 -11.65
CA VAL A 30 21.68 15.53 -12.66
C VAL A 30 21.96 14.65 -13.88
N SER A 31 20.93 14.29 -14.62
CA SER A 31 21.08 13.62 -15.91
C SER A 31 21.76 14.54 -16.93
N GLU A 32 22.30 13.96 -18.02
CA GLU A 32 22.94 14.75 -19.09
C GLU A 32 22.01 15.80 -19.72
N ASP A 33 20.73 15.46 -19.90
CA ASP A 33 19.71 16.34 -20.50
C ASP A 33 18.94 17.19 -19.49
N PHE A 34 19.47 17.36 -18.30
CA PHE A 34 18.85 18.16 -17.24
C PHE A 34 18.67 19.62 -17.66
N LYS A 35 17.51 20.19 -17.29
CA LYS A 35 17.14 21.57 -17.59
C LYS A 35 16.77 22.33 -16.32
N PRO A 36 17.67 23.16 -15.78
CA PRO A 36 17.44 23.87 -14.50
C PRO A 36 16.26 24.84 -14.53
N ASN A 37 15.82 25.26 -15.72
CA ASN A 37 14.69 26.19 -15.89
C ASN A 37 13.35 25.62 -15.42
N PHE A 38 13.24 24.31 -15.20
CA PHE A 38 12.01 23.66 -14.72
C PHE A 38 12.03 23.34 -13.23
N MET A 39 13.00 23.92 -12.50
CA MET A 39 13.03 23.84 -11.04
C MET A 39 12.88 25.23 -10.41
N HIS A 40 11.90 25.37 -9.49
CA HIS A 40 11.64 26.63 -8.81
C HIS A 40 11.31 26.42 -7.33
N ARG A 41 11.92 27.23 -6.46
CA ARG A 41 11.69 27.20 -4.99
C ARG A 41 11.88 25.80 -4.40
N VAL A 42 13.02 25.18 -4.70
CA VAL A 42 13.37 23.83 -4.24
C VAL A 42 14.51 23.90 -3.24
N MET A 43 14.35 23.23 -2.10
CA MET A 43 15.41 23.07 -1.10
C MET A 43 15.96 21.64 -1.18
N LEU A 44 17.27 21.50 -1.32
CA LEU A 44 17.97 20.23 -1.52
C LEU A 44 18.91 19.94 -0.35
N TYR A 45 18.77 18.74 0.23
CA TYR A 45 19.58 18.26 1.35
C TYR A 45 20.17 16.88 1.09
N GLY A 46 21.39 16.65 1.53
CA GLY A 46 22.10 15.39 1.36
C GLY A 46 22.28 15.04 -0.12
N GLU A 47 22.25 13.77 -0.46
CA GLU A 47 22.43 13.28 -1.84
C GLU A 47 21.12 13.35 -2.63
N VAL A 48 21.09 14.14 -3.70
CA VAL A 48 19.92 14.25 -4.58
C VAL A 48 20.34 14.04 -6.03
N ASN A 49 19.68 13.09 -6.70
CA ASN A 49 19.89 12.78 -8.11
C ASN A 49 18.60 13.11 -8.88
N ILE A 50 18.71 13.89 -9.98
CA ILE A 50 17.54 14.43 -10.69
C ILE A 50 17.64 14.10 -12.18
N GLY A 51 16.60 13.47 -12.72
CA GLY A 51 16.44 13.16 -14.13
C GLY A 51 16.17 14.38 -15.04
N ALA A 52 15.90 14.13 -16.29
CA ALA A 52 15.57 15.14 -17.29
C ALA A 52 14.10 15.58 -17.22
N PHE A 53 13.81 16.79 -17.71
CA PHE A 53 12.45 17.32 -17.81
C PHE A 53 12.17 17.67 -19.28
N ASN A 54 11.61 16.75 -20.04
CA ASN A 54 11.42 16.88 -21.49
C ASN A 54 9.96 16.79 -21.95
N LYS A 55 9.06 16.33 -21.07
CA LYS A 55 7.66 16.05 -21.43
C LYS A 55 6.67 16.98 -20.72
N ASN A 56 5.46 16.97 -21.22
CA ASN A 56 4.30 17.50 -20.53
C ASN A 56 3.56 16.38 -19.79
N VAL A 57 3.10 16.66 -18.59
CA VAL A 57 2.32 15.78 -17.72
C VAL A 57 0.87 16.23 -17.70
N GLU A 58 -0.07 15.35 -17.98
CA GLU A 58 -1.50 15.65 -17.85
C GLU A 58 -1.90 15.60 -16.37
N VAL A 59 -2.16 16.75 -15.78
CA VAL A 59 -2.52 16.88 -14.37
C VAL A 59 -4.02 16.72 -14.13
N SER A 60 -4.81 17.05 -15.16
CA SER A 60 -6.26 16.87 -15.21
C SER A 60 -6.69 16.79 -16.66
N GLN A 61 -7.87 16.28 -16.95
CA GLN A 61 -8.35 16.11 -18.32
C GLN A 61 -8.22 17.39 -19.16
N GLY A 62 -7.36 17.34 -20.18
CA GLY A 62 -7.08 18.47 -21.07
C GLY A 62 -6.20 19.58 -20.47
N PHE A 63 -5.74 19.46 -19.24
CA PHE A 63 -4.81 20.38 -18.61
C PHE A 63 -3.44 19.73 -18.43
N VAL A 64 -2.46 20.24 -19.16
CA VAL A 64 -1.09 19.75 -19.13
C VAL A 64 -0.14 20.79 -18.53
N LYS A 65 0.87 20.32 -17.79
CA LYS A 65 1.98 21.11 -17.29
C LYS A 65 3.29 20.48 -17.77
N HIS A 66 4.34 21.27 -17.90
CA HIS A 66 5.67 20.73 -18.16
C HIS A 66 6.21 19.98 -16.92
N SER A 67 6.92 18.87 -17.14
CA SER A 67 7.65 18.16 -16.08
C SER A 67 8.64 19.10 -15.38
N GLY A 68 8.90 18.88 -14.10
CA GLY A 68 9.77 19.74 -13.32
C GLY A 68 9.48 19.63 -11.82
N ILE A 69 10.21 20.41 -11.01
CA ILE A 69 10.07 20.40 -9.56
C ILE A 69 9.77 21.81 -9.06
N ASN A 70 8.65 21.98 -8.37
CA ASN A 70 8.21 23.29 -7.90
C ASN A 70 7.77 23.25 -6.45
N ASN A 71 8.31 24.15 -5.64
CA ASN A 71 7.90 24.30 -4.24
C ASN A 71 8.00 22.99 -3.46
N ALA A 72 9.22 22.47 -3.27
CA ALA A 72 9.51 21.21 -2.63
C ALA A 72 10.78 21.24 -1.79
N THR A 73 10.81 20.45 -0.73
CA THR A 73 12.02 20.14 0.04
C THR A 73 12.35 18.66 -0.15
N LEU A 74 13.56 18.38 -0.63
CA LEU A 74 14.03 17.05 -0.99
C LEU A 74 15.28 16.69 -0.20
N ARG A 75 15.33 15.48 0.36
CA ARG A 75 16.50 14.97 1.08
C ARG A 75 16.77 13.51 0.75
N ASN A 76 17.99 13.20 0.30
CA ASN A 76 18.39 11.83 -0.05
C ASN A 76 17.42 11.18 -1.04
N VAL A 77 17.14 11.84 -2.18
CA VAL A 77 16.13 11.43 -3.14
C VAL A 77 16.75 11.24 -4.53
N THR A 78 16.38 10.15 -5.19
CA THR A 78 16.65 9.98 -6.61
C THR A 78 15.33 10.10 -7.38
N ILE A 79 15.29 10.97 -8.38
CA ILE A 79 14.10 11.27 -9.20
C ILE A 79 14.42 10.92 -10.65
N GLY A 80 13.58 10.08 -11.25
CA GLY A 80 13.65 9.69 -12.65
C GLY A 80 13.28 10.80 -13.62
N ASP A 81 13.24 10.45 -14.89
CA ASP A 81 12.96 11.39 -15.96
C ASP A 81 11.49 11.79 -16.01
N ASP A 82 11.24 13.00 -16.50
CA ASP A 82 9.91 13.53 -16.85
C ASP A 82 8.89 13.57 -15.68
N CYS A 83 9.38 13.59 -14.46
CA CYS A 83 8.54 13.74 -13.27
C CYS A 83 8.01 15.17 -13.12
N LEU A 84 6.80 15.32 -12.59
CA LEU A 84 6.25 16.57 -12.09
C LEU A 84 6.04 16.47 -10.59
N ILE A 85 6.86 17.19 -9.81
CA ILE A 85 6.74 17.23 -8.35
C ILE A 85 6.43 18.66 -7.94
N GLU A 86 5.28 18.87 -7.28
CA GLU A 86 4.88 20.22 -6.91
C GLU A 86 4.13 20.29 -5.56
N ASN A 87 4.35 21.39 -4.84
CA ASN A 87 3.65 21.70 -3.60
C ASN A 87 3.79 20.59 -2.53
N VAL A 88 5.03 20.27 -2.21
CA VAL A 88 5.38 19.39 -1.07
C VAL A 88 5.40 20.26 0.19
N GLY A 89 4.49 19.97 1.12
CA GLY A 89 4.26 20.81 2.30
C GLY A 89 5.41 20.78 3.31
N ASN A 90 5.93 19.60 3.60
CA ASN A 90 7.09 19.43 4.49
C ASN A 90 8.32 19.00 3.67
N PHE A 91 8.40 17.72 3.33
CA PHE A 91 9.55 17.16 2.59
C PHE A 91 9.27 15.80 1.97
N ILE A 92 10.17 15.42 1.04
CA ILE A 92 10.38 14.04 0.57
C ILE A 92 11.76 13.61 1.05
N ASN A 93 11.87 12.49 1.77
CA ASN A 93 13.11 12.00 2.38
C ASN A 93 13.31 10.50 2.16
N ASN A 94 14.52 10.11 1.73
CA ASN A 94 14.91 8.71 1.52
C ASN A 94 14.01 7.94 0.55
N TYR A 95 13.79 8.48 -0.66
CA TYR A 95 12.99 7.85 -1.71
C TYR A 95 13.72 7.76 -3.04
N ASN A 96 13.46 6.68 -3.77
CA ASN A 96 13.73 6.57 -5.19
C ASN A 96 12.40 6.69 -5.94
N ILE A 97 12.31 7.63 -6.86
CA ILE A 97 11.10 7.92 -7.66
C ILE A 97 11.42 7.59 -9.10
N GLY A 98 10.61 6.74 -9.72
CA GLY A 98 10.74 6.34 -11.12
C GLY A 98 10.36 7.43 -12.11
N ASP A 99 10.29 7.06 -13.38
CA ASP A 99 10.02 7.98 -14.47
C ASP A 99 8.52 8.31 -14.62
N ASP A 100 8.23 9.43 -15.27
CA ASP A 100 6.88 9.86 -15.63
C ASP A 100 5.91 9.97 -14.42
N CYS A 101 6.41 10.28 -13.23
CA CYS A 101 5.61 10.39 -12.02
C CYS A 101 4.98 11.77 -11.83
N TYR A 102 3.75 11.81 -11.31
CA TYR A 102 3.11 13.04 -10.88
C TYR A 102 2.83 13.05 -9.38
N ILE A 103 3.56 13.87 -8.64
CA ILE A 103 3.43 14.00 -7.17
C ILE A 103 3.07 15.46 -6.85
N SER A 104 1.89 15.68 -6.28
CA SER A 104 1.41 17.04 -6.03
C SER A 104 0.58 17.15 -4.74
N ASN A 105 0.77 18.25 -4.03
CA ASN A 105 0.00 18.59 -2.85
C ASN A 105 0.03 17.46 -1.81
N ILE A 106 1.24 17.02 -1.45
CA ILE A 106 1.50 16.10 -0.35
C ILE A 106 2.12 16.83 0.84
N SER A 107 1.91 16.37 2.07
CA SER A 107 2.59 17.00 3.21
C SER A 107 3.95 16.37 3.46
N THR A 108 4.00 15.08 3.73
CA THR A 108 5.25 14.37 4.05
C THR A 108 5.31 13.04 3.30
N MET A 109 6.48 12.75 2.75
CA MET A 109 6.82 11.41 2.23
C MET A 109 8.21 11.04 2.73
N GLU A 110 8.32 9.99 3.55
CA GLU A 110 9.61 9.59 4.11
C GLU A 110 9.77 8.09 4.32
N THR A 111 11.00 7.64 4.28
CA THR A 111 11.39 6.31 4.74
C THR A 111 12.38 6.41 5.88
N THR A 112 12.06 5.74 6.97
CA THR A 112 12.85 5.69 8.19
C THR A 112 13.65 4.39 8.28
N GLU A 113 14.64 4.35 9.14
CA GLU A 113 15.40 3.13 9.43
C GLU A 113 14.48 2.03 9.99
N GLY A 114 14.65 0.81 9.51
CA GLY A 114 13.85 -0.33 9.94
C GLY A 114 12.46 -0.44 9.29
N ALA A 115 12.21 0.29 8.21
CA ALA A 115 10.98 0.16 7.43
C ALA A 115 10.75 -1.29 6.97
N THR A 116 9.54 -1.77 7.12
CA THR A 116 9.13 -3.13 6.69
C THR A 116 8.30 -3.12 5.42
N TYR A 117 7.74 -1.98 5.05
CA TYR A 117 6.84 -1.83 3.91
C TYR A 117 5.61 -2.74 3.96
N GLY A 118 5.23 -3.21 5.16
CA GLY A 118 4.15 -4.18 5.36
C GLY A 118 4.55 -5.64 5.14
N GLU A 119 5.80 -5.89 4.79
CA GLU A 119 6.33 -7.22 4.54
C GLU A 119 6.67 -7.95 5.86
N GLY A 120 6.46 -9.28 5.89
CA GLY A 120 6.83 -10.13 7.03
C GLY A 120 5.88 -10.04 8.23
N ASN A 121 4.82 -9.23 8.16
CA ASN A 121 3.86 -9.09 9.24
C ASN A 121 3.09 -10.41 9.46
N LEU A 122 3.08 -10.89 10.71
CA LEU A 122 2.38 -12.13 11.08
C LEU A 122 0.99 -11.82 11.61
N VAL A 123 -0.03 -12.20 10.88
CA VAL A 123 -1.43 -11.93 11.22
C VAL A 123 -2.19 -13.20 11.53
N SER A 124 -3.09 -13.15 12.51
CA SER A 124 -3.99 -14.23 12.88
C SER A 124 -5.33 -14.05 12.21
N VAL A 125 -5.68 -14.91 11.25
CA VAL A 125 -6.82 -14.72 10.35
C VAL A 125 -8.01 -15.67 10.58
N LEU A 126 -7.98 -16.42 11.65
CA LEU A 126 -9.12 -17.26 12.05
C LEU A 126 -9.69 -16.89 13.42
N ASN A 127 -8.84 -16.31 14.26
CA ASN A 127 -9.19 -16.06 15.64
C ASN A 127 -8.38 -14.88 16.18
N GLU A 128 -9.02 -13.92 16.79
CA GLU A 128 -8.39 -12.75 17.41
C GLU A 128 -7.39 -13.10 18.53
N VAL A 129 -7.47 -14.30 19.10
CA VAL A 129 -6.56 -14.76 20.17
C VAL A 129 -5.33 -15.54 19.66
N GLY A 130 -5.09 -15.59 18.36
CA GLY A 130 -3.81 -16.02 17.82
C GLY A 130 -3.76 -17.41 17.17
N GLU A 131 -4.78 -17.83 16.45
CA GLU A 131 -4.76 -19.05 15.63
C GLU A 131 -4.86 -18.72 14.13
N GLY A 132 -4.39 -19.66 13.26
CA GLY A 132 -4.47 -19.50 11.81
C GLY A 132 -3.58 -18.40 11.26
N ASN A 133 -2.31 -18.40 11.68
CA ASN A 133 -1.38 -17.35 11.32
C ASN A 133 -0.97 -17.40 9.84
N VAL A 134 -0.98 -16.24 9.20
CA VAL A 134 -0.46 -15.98 7.86
C VAL A 134 0.64 -14.93 7.93
N ILE A 135 1.71 -15.10 7.19
CA ILE A 135 2.74 -14.07 7.02
C ILE A 135 2.36 -13.26 5.78
N LEU A 136 2.25 -11.94 5.93
CA LEU A 136 1.99 -11.04 4.81
C LEU A 136 3.29 -10.80 4.05
N PHE A 137 3.26 -10.94 2.74
CA PHE A 137 4.37 -10.60 1.83
C PHE A 137 3.84 -10.47 0.41
N SER A 138 4.61 -9.81 -0.45
CA SER A 138 4.15 -9.41 -1.79
C SER A 138 3.69 -10.56 -2.69
N ASP A 139 4.31 -11.75 -2.58
CA ASP A 139 3.94 -12.93 -3.38
C ASP A 139 2.88 -13.82 -2.70
N LEU A 140 2.22 -13.32 -1.66
CA LEU A 140 1.18 -14.07 -0.97
C LEU A 140 -0.03 -14.29 -1.89
N ASN A 141 -0.47 -15.53 -1.97
CA ASN A 141 -1.69 -15.90 -2.68
C ASN A 141 -2.63 -16.75 -1.80
N SER A 142 -3.87 -16.93 -2.26
CA SER A 142 -4.90 -17.60 -1.47
C SER A 142 -4.58 -19.05 -1.13
N GLN A 143 -3.88 -19.76 -2.02
CA GLN A 143 -3.50 -21.15 -1.82
C GLN A 143 -2.44 -21.29 -0.73
N LEU A 144 -1.40 -20.46 -0.79
CA LEU A 144 -0.32 -20.45 0.20
C LEU A 144 -0.84 -19.99 1.56
N ALA A 145 -1.67 -18.94 1.60
CA ALA A 145 -2.30 -18.50 2.84
C ALA A 145 -3.19 -19.60 3.46
N ALA A 146 -4.02 -20.26 2.66
CA ALA A 146 -4.84 -21.37 3.13
C ALA A 146 -4.00 -22.56 3.60
N PHE A 147 -2.87 -22.81 2.97
CA PHE A 147 -1.92 -23.84 3.40
C PHE A 147 -1.33 -23.50 4.76
N MET A 148 -0.84 -22.27 4.97
CA MET A 148 -0.33 -21.81 6.27
C MET A 148 -1.39 -21.97 7.37
N VAL A 149 -2.63 -21.54 7.09
CA VAL A 149 -3.75 -21.64 8.02
C VAL A 149 -4.09 -23.08 8.39
N LYS A 150 -4.12 -23.99 7.41
CA LYS A 150 -4.46 -25.40 7.62
C LYS A 150 -3.38 -26.18 8.40
N HIS A 151 -2.14 -25.76 8.27
CA HIS A 151 -0.98 -26.44 8.87
C HIS A 151 -0.36 -25.65 10.04
N PHE A 152 -1.11 -24.72 10.65
CA PHE A 152 -0.60 -23.86 11.71
C PHE A 152 -0.07 -24.59 12.95
N SER A 153 -0.51 -25.84 13.19
CA SER A 153 -0.06 -26.67 14.31
C SER A 153 1.26 -27.42 14.07
N ASP A 154 1.67 -27.53 12.80
CA ASP A 154 2.96 -28.15 12.44
C ASP A 154 4.10 -27.14 12.61
N LYS A 155 4.82 -27.26 13.72
CA LYS A 155 5.87 -26.30 14.10
C LYS A 155 7.08 -26.34 13.14
N GLU A 156 7.46 -27.52 12.66
CA GLU A 156 8.63 -27.65 11.75
C GLU A 156 8.31 -27.06 10.38
N LEU A 157 7.17 -27.40 9.81
CA LEU A 157 6.71 -26.86 8.54
C LEU A 157 6.55 -25.33 8.60
N LYS A 158 5.95 -24.84 9.68
CA LYS A 158 5.76 -23.40 9.90
C LYS A 158 7.09 -22.65 9.93
N GLU A 159 8.10 -23.19 10.60
CA GLU A 159 9.41 -22.55 10.65
C GLU A 159 10.13 -22.57 9.29
N LYS A 160 10.03 -23.65 8.52
CA LYS A 160 10.57 -23.71 7.17
C LYS A 160 9.91 -22.69 6.24
N ILE A 161 8.60 -22.57 6.28
CA ILE A 161 7.87 -21.56 5.48
C ILE A 161 8.32 -20.16 5.88
N ARG A 162 8.41 -19.89 7.18
CA ARG A 162 8.86 -18.59 7.69
C ARG A 162 10.26 -18.22 7.20
N GLN A 163 11.18 -19.17 7.21
CA GLN A 163 12.55 -18.94 6.73
C GLN A 163 12.59 -18.68 5.22
N LEU A 164 11.80 -19.41 4.43
CA LEU A 164 11.72 -19.19 2.98
C LEU A 164 11.15 -17.79 2.66
N ILE A 165 10.05 -17.42 3.30
CA ILE A 165 9.43 -16.09 3.10
C ILE A 165 10.39 -14.99 3.56
N LYS A 166 11.06 -15.17 4.70
CA LYS A 166 12.04 -14.20 5.18
C LYS A 166 13.18 -14.00 4.18
N THR A 167 13.70 -15.07 3.63
CA THR A 167 14.77 -14.98 2.63
C THR A 167 14.30 -14.25 1.36
N ASP A 168 13.07 -14.48 0.93
CA ASP A 168 12.48 -13.79 -0.22
C ASP A 168 12.34 -12.29 0.05
N ILE A 169 11.81 -11.93 1.22
CA ILE A 169 11.68 -10.54 1.66
C ILE A 169 13.05 -9.86 1.73
N ASP A 170 14.01 -10.47 2.43
CA ASP A 170 15.36 -9.90 2.61
C ASP A 170 16.06 -9.63 1.26
N ASN A 171 15.77 -10.44 0.23
CA ASN A 171 16.34 -10.25 -1.12
C ASN A 171 15.66 -9.13 -1.92
N LYS A 172 14.41 -8.78 -1.62
CA LYS A 172 13.62 -7.81 -2.37
C LYS A 172 13.48 -6.47 -1.67
N MET A 173 13.74 -6.42 -0.36
CA MET A 173 13.53 -5.21 0.44
C MET A 173 14.47 -4.09 0.03
N PRO A 174 13.95 -2.92 -0.36
CA PRO A 174 14.77 -1.78 -0.73
C PRO A 174 15.30 -1.05 0.49
N GLU A 175 16.46 -0.40 0.34
CA GLU A 175 17.06 0.45 1.40
C GLU A 175 16.33 1.78 1.57
N ARG A 176 15.71 2.29 0.49
CA ARG A 176 14.93 3.54 0.47
C ARG A 176 13.51 3.23 0.01
N GLY A 177 12.56 4.03 0.40
CA GLY A 177 11.22 3.96 -0.17
C GLY A 177 11.25 4.03 -1.69
N GLN A 178 10.31 3.38 -2.34
CA GLN A 178 10.28 3.31 -3.80
C GLN A 178 8.93 3.74 -4.36
N ILE A 179 9.01 4.59 -5.37
CA ILE A 179 7.89 4.93 -6.25
C ILE A 179 8.26 4.44 -7.64
N GLY A 180 7.45 3.57 -8.20
CA GLY A 180 7.63 3.03 -9.56
C GLY A 180 7.39 4.08 -10.65
N ASN A 181 7.31 3.63 -11.90
CA ASN A 181 7.09 4.49 -13.04
C ASN A 181 5.59 4.81 -13.24
N ASN A 182 5.31 5.97 -13.82
CA ASN A 182 3.93 6.39 -14.12
C ASN A 182 3.00 6.40 -12.89
N VAL A 183 3.54 6.69 -11.73
CA VAL A 183 2.78 6.76 -10.47
C VAL A 183 2.22 8.16 -10.29
N LYS A 184 0.97 8.24 -9.85
CA LYS A 184 0.30 9.49 -9.52
C LYS A 184 -0.04 9.55 -8.04
N ILE A 185 0.51 10.54 -7.31
CA ILE A 185 0.24 10.77 -5.89
C ILE A 185 -0.20 12.22 -5.71
N VAL A 186 -1.48 12.43 -5.41
CA VAL A 186 -2.02 13.78 -5.29
C VAL A 186 -2.87 13.93 -4.03
N ASN A 187 -2.83 15.13 -3.42
CA ASN A 187 -3.66 15.49 -2.27
C ASN A 187 -3.54 14.52 -1.08
N THR A 188 -2.40 13.89 -0.91
CA THR A 188 -2.16 12.87 0.13
C THR A 188 -1.37 13.47 1.27
N LYS A 189 -1.85 13.28 2.51
CA LYS A 189 -1.25 13.95 3.65
C LYS A 189 0.08 13.33 4.06
N GLU A 190 0.13 12.03 4.25
CA GLU A 190 1.28 11.35 4.85
C GLU A 190 1.55 10.00 4.17
N ILE A 191 2.80 9.79 3.77
CA ILE A 191 3.30 8.54 3.20
C ILE A 191 4.60 8.20 3.93
N THR A 192 4.60 7.15 4.73
CA THR A 192 5.76 6.74 5.54
C THR A 192 6.08 5.28 5.27
N ASN A 193 7.35 4.96 4.97
CA ASN A 193 7.80 3.59 4.78
C ASN A 193 6.97 2.82 3.73
N CYS A 194 6.80 3.39 2.54
CA CYS A 194 5.97 2.78 1.50
C CYS A 194 6.78 2.44 0.25
N VAL A 195 6.41 1.31 -0.36
CA VAL A 195 6.77 0.93 -1.73
C VAL A 195 5.50 1.02 -2.57
N ILE A 196 5.53 1.84 -3.62
CA ILE A 196 4.41 2.05 -4.53
C ILE A 196 4.89 1.71 -5.92
N ASN A 197 4.49 0.56 -6.44
CA ASN A 197 4.92 0.06 -7.74
C ASN A 197 4.27 0.84 -8.90
N ASP A 198 4.65 0.48 -10.11
CA ASP A 198 4.25 1.14 -11.34
C ASP A 198 2.72 1.35 -11.47
N LEU A 199 2.33 2.41 -12.14
CA LEU A 199 0.95 2.70 -12.53
C LEU A 199 -0.04 2.84 -11.35
N CYS A 200 0.43 2.92 -10.12
CA CYS A 200 -0.44 3.18 -8.97
C CYS A 200 -0.96 4.62 -8.97
N GLU A 201 -2.18 4.80 -8.50
CA GLU A 201 -2.74 6.13 -8.24
C GLU A 201 -3.19 6.26 -6.78
N VAL A 202 -2.67 7.27 -6.08
CA VAL A 202 -3.07 7.65 -4.72
C VAL A 202 -3.65 9.06 -4.77
N ASN A 203 -4.93 9.21 -4.48
CA ASN A 203 -5.64 10.48 -4.60
C ASN A 203 -6.46 10.80 -3.35
N GLY A 204 -5.90 11.66 -2.50
CA GLY A 204 -6.58 12.14 -1.31
C GLY A 204 -6.54 11.18 -0.12
N ALA A 205 -5.61 10.25 -0.08
CA ALA A 205 -5.41 9.41 1.10
C ALA A 205 -4.99 10.24 2.33
N SER A 206 -5.49 9.87 3.51
CA SER A 206 -5.11 10.51 4.75
C SER A 206 -3.74 10.05 5.23
N ARG A 207 -3.47 8.74 5.19
CA ARG A 207 -2.19 8.17 5.59
C ARG A 207 -1.94 6.80 4.95
N LEU A 208 -0.73 6.59 4.49
CA LEU A 208 -0.15 5.29 4.15
C LEU A 208 1.10 5.09 5.00
N SER A 209 1.18 4.01 5.77
CA SER A 209 2.31 3.72 6.65
C SER A 209 2.69 2.25 6.60
N ASP A 210 3.96 1.96 6.35
CA ASP A 210 4.48 0.60 6.22
C ASP A 210 3.65 -0.24 5.24
N CYS A 211 3.55 0.21 3.98
CA CYS A 211 2.66 -0.36 2.98
C CYS A 211 3.37 -0.65 1.65
N THR A 212 2.94 -1.73 1.00
CA THR A 212 3.30 -2.00 -0.40
C THR A 212 2.06 -1.99 -1.28
N LEU A 213 2.10 -1.19 -2.37
CA LEU A 213 1.09 -1.16 -3.42
C LEU A 213 1.67 -1.81 -4.68
N LEU A 214 1.14 -2.96 -5.07
CA LEU A 214 1.67 -3.82 -6.13
C LEU A 214 1.02 -3.54 -7.51
N GLY A 215 0.98 -2.28 -7.93
CA GLY A 215 0.49 -1.94 -9.26
C GLY A 215 1.37 -2.51 -10.38
N SER A 216 0.76 -2.82 -11.51
CA SER A 216 1.45 -3.35 -12.68
C SER A 216 0.72 -2.99 -13.98
N VAL A 217 1.30 -3.38 -15.13
CA VAL A 217 0.66 -3.26 -16.44
C VAL A 217 -0.62 -4.09 -16.59
N HIS A 218 -0.83 -5.07 -15.73
CA HIS A 218 -2.03 -5.90 -15.71
C HIS A 218 -3.17 -5.30 -14.90
N GLY A 219 -2.84 -4.45 -13.93
CA GLY A 219 -3.83 -3.77 -13.11
C GLY A 219 -3.21 -2.72 -12.19
N ASN A 220 -3.67 -1.49 -12.30
CA ASN A 220 -3.26 -0.43 -11.38
C ASN A 220 -3.89 -0.63 -10.00
N VAL A 221 -3.23 -0.11 -8.97
CA VAL A 221 -3.82 0.03 -7.62
C VAL A 221 -4.34 1.46 -7.47
N TYR A 222 -5.58 1.60 -7.02
CA TYR A 222 -6.18 2.90 -6.76
C TYR A 222 -6.51 3.10 -5.29
N ILE A 223 -5.92 4.11 -4.67
CA ILE A 223 -6.19 4.52 -3.28
C ILE A 223 -6.87 5.89 -3.29
N GLY A 224 -8.11 5.94 -2.79
CA GLY A 224 -8.95 7.13 -2.84
C GLY A 224 -8.99 7.95 -1.55
N THR A 225 -9.91 8.91 -1.54
CA THR A 225 -10.01 9.95 -0.52
C THR A 225 -10.29 9.41 0.88
N GLY A 226 -9.57 9.95 1.86
CA GLY A 226 -9.78 9.69 3.29
C GLY A 226 -9.29 8.32 3.76
N VAL A 227 -8.66 7.53 2.89
CA VAL A 227 -8.17 6.19 3.20
C VAL A 227 -6.99 6.25 4.17
N ILE A 228 -6.95 5.30 5.10
CA ILE A 228 -5.84 5.03 6.01
C ILE A 228 -5.43 3.57 5.84
N ILE A 229 -4.16 3.33 5.53
CA ILE A 229 -3.58 1.98 5.37
C ILE A 229 -2.33 1.90 6.23
N GLU A 230 -2.23 0.86 7.06
CA GLU A 230 -1.09 0.61 7.94
C GLU A 230 -0.65 -0.86 7.87
N ASN A 231 0.66 -1.13 7.83
CA ASN A 231 1.26 -2.47 7.83
C ASN A 231 0.59 -3.44 6.85
N SER A 232 0.31 -3.00 5.63
CA SER A 232 -0.57 -3.74 4.71
C SER A 232 -0.04 -3.77 3.28
N ILE A 233 -0.46 -4.80 2.54
CA ILE A 233 -0.07 -4.99 1.15
C ILE A 233 -1.34 -5.01 0.29
N ILE A 234 -1.33 -4.24 -0.81
CA ILE A 234 -2.45 -4.13 -1.74
C ILE A 234 -2.00 -4.60 -3.12
N ALA A 235 -2.59 -5.67 -3.62
CA ALA A 235 -2.26 -6.27 -4.90
C ALA A 235 -2.95 -5.59 -6.10
N GLU A 236 -2.45 -5.89 -7.29
CA GLU A 236 -2.85 -5.29 -8.56
C GLU A 236 -4.35 -5.34 -8.85
N GLY A 237 -4.83 -4.35 -9.58
CA GLY A 237 -6.24 -4.22 -9.96
C GLY A 237 -7.18 -3.87 -8.82
N SER A 238 -6.67 -3.63 -7.62
CA SER A 238 -7.48 -3.38 -6.43
C SER A 238 -7.74 -1.90 -6.20
N SER A 239 -8.91 -1.59 -5.62
CA SER A 239 -9.30 -0.24 -5.24
C SER A 239 -9.70 -0.15 -3.77
N VAL A 240 -9.15 0.84 -3.07
CA VAL A 240 -9.46 1.15 -1.66
C VAL A 240 -9.89 2.61 -1.59
N ILE A 241 -11.16 2.86 -1.34
CA ILE A 241 -11.75 4.19 -1.53
C ILE A 241 -12.72 4.61 -0.40
N ASN A 242 -13.00 5.91 -0.34
CA ASN A 242 -14.08 6.46 0.49
C ASN A 242 -13.92 6.12 1.98
N SER A 243 -12.82 6.62 2.57
CA SER A 243 -12.55 6.55 4.01
C SER A 243 -12.46 5.13 4.60
N VAL A 244 -11.99 4.17 3.82
CA VAL A 244 -11.61 2.83 4.31
C VAL A 244 -10.43 2.95 5.28
N LYS A 245 -10.44 2.13 6.33
CA LYS A 245 -9.31 1.99 7.27
C LYS A 245 -8.92 0.53 7.39
N ILE A 246 -7.69 0.21 7.05
CA ILE A 246 -7.15 -1.14 7.17
C ILE A 246 -5.80 -1.14 7.86
N GLN A 247 -5.58 -2.15 8.69
CA GLN A 247 -4.34 -2.38 9.40
C GLN A 247 -4.01 -3.87 9.42
N ASP A 248 -2.73 -4.19 9.23
CA ASP A 248 -2.27 -5.58 9.25
C ASP A 248 -3.06 -6.46 8.27
N CYS A 249 -3.23 -6.00 7.03
CA CYS A 249 -4.07 -6.65 6.03
C CYS A 249 -3.32 -6.96 4.74
N PHE A 250 -3.74 -8.04 4.08
CA PHE A 250 -3.41 -8.31 2.68
C PHE A 250 -4.68 -8.17 1.83
N VAL A 251 -4.61 -7.33 0.81
CA VAL A 251 -5.69 -7.14 -0.16
C VAL A 251 -5.20 -7.67 -1.51
N GLY A 252 -5.69 -8.82 -1.90
CA GLY A 252 -5.33 -9.53 -3.14
C GLY A 252 -5.88 -8.86 -4.39
N GLU A 253 -5.71 -9.52 -5.51
CA GLU A 253 -5.95 -8.99 -6.84
C GLU A 253 -7.44 -8.64 -7.08
N ALA A 254 -7.68 -7.56 -7.78
CA ALA A 254 -9.01 -7.08 -8.19
C ALA A 254 -10.04 -6.98 -7.06
N CYS A 255 -9.58 -6.70 -5.84
CA CYS A 255 -10.44 -6.45 -4.70
C CYS A 255 -10.96 -5.01 -4.67
N GLN A 256 -12.14 -4.82 -4.12
CA GLN A 256 -12.73 -3.50 -3.91
C GLN A 256 -13.12 -3.32 -2.45
N LEU A 257 -12.48 -2.33 -1.78
CA LEU A 257 -12.80 -1.94 -0.42
C LEU A 257 -13.33 -0.50 -0.43
N SER A 258 -14.50 -0.25 0.17
CA SER A 258 -15.15 1.05 0.03
C SER A 258 -16.04 1.47 1.19
N ASN A 259 -16.44 2.75 1.17
CA ASN A 259 -17.51 3.32 1.99
C ASN A 259 -17.31 3.12 3.50
N GLY A 260 -16.13 3.47 4.00
CA GLY A 260 -15.83 3.41 5.42
C GLY A 260 -15.70 1.98 5.98
N PHE A 261 -15.48 0.97 5.12
CA PHE A 261 -15.15 -0.37 5.57
C PHE A 261 -13.90 -0.33 6.45
N THR A 262 -13.91 -1.11 7.54
CA THR A 262 -12.78 -1.22 8.45
C THR A 262 -12.29 -2.65 8.51
N ALA A 263 -10.97 -2.86 8.54
CA ALA A 263 -10.41 -4.19 8.73
C ALA A 263 -9.12 -4.18 9.54
N SER A 264 -8.92 -5.24 10.31
CA SER A 264 -7.67 -5.51 11.01
C SER A 264 -7.31 -7.00 10.95
N ALA A 265 -5.99 -7.29 10.91
CA ALA A 265 -5.45 -8.64 10.91
C ALA A 265 -6.20 -9.60 9.95
N SER A 266 -6.47 -9.14 8.72
CA SER A 266 -7.34 -9.85 7.79
C SER A 266 -6.71 -9.97 6.39
N VAL A 267 -7.07 -11.04 5.68
CA VAL A 267 -6.65 -11.24 4.29
C VAL A 267 -7.86 -11.34 3.38
N PHE A 268 -7.80 -10.62 2.26
CA PHE A 268 -8.84 -10.58 1.23
C PHE A 268 -8.22 -11.06 -0.08
N PHE A 269 -8.76 -12.10 -0.68
CA PHE A 269 -8.23 -12.64 -1.92
C PHE A 269 -9.13 -12.32 -3.12
N ALA A 270 -8.62 -12.63 -4.29
CA ALA A 270 -9.07 -12.18 -5.59
C ALA A 270 -10.59 -11.95 -5.74
N ASN A 271 -10.95 -10.81 -6.31
CA ASN A 271 -12.33 -10.40 -6.57
C ASN A 271 -13.22 -10.32 -5.31
N SER A 272 -12.65 -10.05 -4.14
CA SER A 272 -13.45 -9.78 -2.95
C SER A 272 -13.99 -8.34 -2.97
N TYR A 273 -15.23 -8.17 -2.53
CA TYR A 273 -15.92 -6.88 -2.48
C TYR A 273 -16.37 -6.56 -1.06
N MET A 274 -15.72 -5.58 -0.44
CA MET A 274 -15.99 -5.14 0.93
C MET A 274 -16.45 -3.69 0.94
N SER A 275 -17.61 -3.43 1.48
CA SER A 275 -18.15 -2.08 1.56
C SER A 275 -18.94 -1.90 2.85
N ASN A 276 -18.72 -0.80 3.56
CA ASN A 276 -19.26 -0.61 4.90
C ASN A 276 -18.82 -1.77 5.84
N GLY A 277 -19.39 -1.92 7.02
CA GLY A 277 -19.12 -3.08 7.90
C GLY A 277 -17.67 -3.18 8.39
N GLU A 278 -17.34 -4.35 8.93
CA GLU A 278 -16.06 -4.62 9.57
C GLU A 278 -15.59 -6.06 9.33
N ALA A 279 -14.28 -6.23 9.20
CA ALA A 279 -13.62 -7.54 9.28
C ALA A 279 -12.47 -7.50 10.30
N CYS A 280 -12.35 -8.54 11.12
CA CYS A 280 -11.26 -8.68 12.06
C CYS A 280 -10.86 -10.15 12.16
N ALA A 281 -9.55 -10.42 12.10
CA ALA A 281 -9.02 -11.78 12.10
C ALA A 281 -9.75 -12.69 11.07
N ALA A 282 -10.00 -12.18 9.88
CA ALA A 282 -10.80 -12.84 8.86
C ALA A 282 -9.96 -13.30 7.67
N PHE A 283 -10.15 -14.55 7.25
CA PHE A 283 -9.65 -15.05 5.99
C PHE A 283 -10.77 -14.96 4.95
N CYS A 284 -10.75 -13.93 4.12
CA CYS A 284 -11.68 -13.76 3.02
C CYS A 284 -11.06 -14.30 1.73
N GLY A 285 -11.32 -15.56 1.43
CA GLY A 285 -10.92 -16.21 0.18
C GLY A 285 -11.59 -15.59 -1.05
N PRO A 286 -11.26 -16.06 -2.27
CA PRO A 286 -11.76 -15.47 -3.49
C PRO A 286 -13.28 -15.33 -3.54
N PHE A 287 -13.76 -14.26 -4.18
CA PHE A 287 -15.18 -13.98 -4.37
C PHE A 287 -15.99 -13.86 -3.07
N THR A 288 -15.38 -13.32 -2.02
CA THR A 288 -16.09 -12.97 -0.78
C THR A 288 -16.67 -11.58 -0.89
N ALA A 289 -17.98 -11.42 -0.66
CA ALA A 289 -18.66 -10.14 -0.72
C ALA A 289 -19.34 -9.81 0.61
N SER A 290 -19.10 -8.59 1.13
CA SER A 290 -19.77 -8.02 2.28
C SER A 290 -19.96 -6.52 2.06
N HIS A 291 -21.19 -6.09 1.79
CA HIS A 291 -21.45 -4.70 1.37
C HIS A 291 -22.57 -3.99 2.17
N HIS A 292 -23.02 -4.60 3.23
CA HIS A 292 -24.08 -4.03 4.08
C HIS A 292 -23.48 -3.40 5.35
N LYS A 293 -24.02 -2.25 5.79
CA LYS A 293 -23.53 -1.48 6.96
C LYS A 293 -23.45 -2.26 8.27
N SER A 294 -24.31 -3.23 8.46
CA SER A 294 -24.40 -4.02 9.70
C SER A 294 -23.74 -5.40 9.57
N SER A 295 -22.81 -5.57 8.63
CA SER A 295 -22.08 -6.84 8.47
C SER A 295 -20.80 -6.85 9.28
N LEU A 296 -20.61 -7.90 10.08
CA LEU A 296 -19.39 -8.16 10.84
C LEU A 296 -18.83 -9.53 10.43
N LEU A 297 -17.56 -9.57 10.03
CA LEU A 297 -16.82 -10.79 9.72
C LEU A 297 -15.63 -10.90 10.69
N ILE A 298 -15.89 -11.41 11.89
CA ILE A 298 -14.91 -11.49 12.98
C ILE A 298 -14.56 -12.94 13.24
N GLY A 299 -13.34 -13.31 12.91
CA GLY A 299 -12.82 -14.68 12.99
C GLY A 299 -13.49 -15.62 11.99
N GLY A 300 -12.71 -16.34 11.22
CA GLY A 300 -13.22 -17.36 10.31
C GLY A 300 -12.66 -17.27 8.90
N MET A 301 -12.89 -18.35 8.15
CA MET A 301 -12.47 -18.49 6.76
C MET A 301 -13.70 -18.53 5.85
N PHE A 302 -13.76 -17.61 4.92
CA PHE A 302 -14.85 -17.44 3.97
C PHE A 302 -14.30 -17.59 2.53
N SER A 303 -15.05 -18.21 1.64
CA SER A 303 -14.70 -18.29 0.22
C SER A 303 -15.96 -18.48 -0.61
N PHE A 304 -16.06 -17.78 -1.75
CA PHE A 304 -17.30 -17.75 -2.56
C PHE A 304 -18.54 -17.43 -1.70
N TYR A 305 -18.39 -16.49 -0.80
CA TYR A 305 -19.37 -16.17 0.24
C TYR A 305 -19.97 -14.78 0.03
N ASN A 306 -21.25 -14.66 0.22
CA ASN A 306 -21.94 -13.37 0.20
C ASN A 306 -22.65 -13.12 1.54
N ALA A 307 -22.13 -12.14 2.29
CA ALA A 307 -22.72 -11.71 3.56
C ALA A 307 -23.97 -10.88 3.30
N GLY A 308 -25.13 -11.35 3.75
CA GLY A 308 -26.38 -10.57 3.72
C GLY A 308 -26.41 -9.49 4.81
N SER A 309 -27.47 -8.68 4.78
CA SER A 309 -27.70 -7.64 5.79
C SER A 309 -27.76 -8.24 7.19
N ALA A 310 -27.14 -7.55 8.16
CA ALA A 310 -27.06 -7.97 9.56
C ALA A 310 -26.32 -9.32 9.78
N THR A 311 -25.49 -9.75 8.83
CA THR A 311 -24.59 -10.86 9.06
C THR A 311 -23.67 -10.53 10.22
N ASN A 312 -23.69 -11.36 11.26
CA ASN A 312 -22.85 -11.21 12.42
C ASN A 312 -22.08 -12.51 12.67
N PHE A 313 -20.82 -12.52 12.22
CA PHE A 313 -19.83 -13.52 12.56
C PHE A 313 -18.98 -13.01 13.71
N SER A 314 -19.59 -12.72 14.85
CA SER A 314 -18.87 -12.37 16.07
C SER A 314 -18.80 -13.60 16.96
N ASN A 315 -17.59 -14.03 17.26
CA ASN A 315 -17.31 -15.22 18.07
C ASN A 315 -17.27 -14.92 19.56
N HIS A 316 -17.56 -13.69 19.97
CA HIS A 316 -17.43 -13.29 21.35
C HIS A 316 -18.54 -13.89 22.23
N ALA A 317 -18.17 -14.79 23.12
CA ALA A 317 -19.00 -15.12 24.27
C ALA A 317 -18.69 -14.13 25.38
N TYR A 318 -19.41 -13.01 25.40
CA TYR A 318 -19.54 -12.10 26.53
C TYR A 318 -18.26 -11.89 27.38
N LYS A 319 -17.32 -11.10 26.90
CA LYS A 319 -16.03 -10.77 27.54
C LYS A 319 -15.02 -11.91 27.70
N MET A 320 -15.26 -13.06 27.13
CA MET A 320 -14.36 -14.23 27.25
C MET A 320 -13.48 -14.47 26.02
N GLY A 321 -13.49 -13.56 25.05
CA GLY A 321 -12.80 -13.72 23.77
C GLY A 321 -13.52 -14.64 22.78
N PRO A 322 -13.01 -14.79 21.56
CA PRO A 322 -13.63 -15.63 20.55
C PRO A 322 -13.56 -17.11 20.99
N MET A 323 -14.73 -17.75 21.04
CA MET A 323 -14.84 -19.15 21.45
C MET A 323 -14.83 -20.13 20.28
N HIS A 324 -15.11 -19.65 19.05
CA HIS A 324 -15.24 -20.50 17.88
C HIS A 324 -14.77 -19.78 16.64
N TRP A 325 -14.20 -20.52 15.70
CA TRP A 325 -13.98 -20.11 14.34
C TRP A 325 -14.58 -21.14 13.39
N GLY A 326 -14.93 -20.76 12.19
CA GLY A 326 -15.56 -21.62 11.22
C GLY A 326 -15.00 -21.43 9.80
N ILE A 327 -15.13 -22.48 8.99
CA ILE A 327 -14.80 -22.45 7.56
C ILE A 327 -16.11 -22.53 6.78
N LEU A 328 -16.35 -21.52 5.93
CA LEU A 328 -17.49 -21.45 5.02
C LEU A 328 -16.97 -21.46 3.58
N GLU A 329 -17.04 -22.61 2.94
CA GLU A 329 -16.57 -22.79 1.58
C GLU A 329 -17.75 -22.96 0.61
N ARG A 330 -17.65 -22.35 -0.59
CA ARG A 330 -18.52 -22.52 -1.77
C ARG A 330 -20.01 -22.18 -1.60
N GLY A 331 -20.36 -20.97 -1.97
CA GLY A 331 -21.75 -20.62 -2.32
C GLY A 331 -22.71 -20.41 -1.16
N TRP A 332 -22.22 -20.17 0.04
CA TRP A 332 -23.05 -19.83 1.17
C TRP A 332 -23.59 -18.38 1.04
N ARG A 333 -24.89 -18.24 1.29
CA ARG A 333 -25.56 -16.94 1.40
C ARG A 333 -26.23 -16.85 2.76
N SER A 334 -25.89 -15.85 3.56
CA SER A 334 -26.65 -15.55 4.77
C SER A 334 -27.80 -14.59 4.44
N TRP A 335 -29.03 -15.06 4.55
CA TRP A 335 -30.23 -14.28 4.25
C TRP A 335 -31.02 -13.82 5.47
N LEU A 336 -30.63 -14.23 6.70
CA LEU A 336 -31.41 -13.94 7.89
C LEU A 336 -30.54 -13.49 9.07
N PRO A 337 -30.93 -12.43 9.80
CA PRO A 337 -30.35 -12.11 11.09
C PRO A 337 -30.67 -13.24 12.08
N ASN A 338 -29.70 -13.63 12.88
CA ASN A 338 -29.88 -14.51 14.05
C ASN A 338 -30.18 -16.00 13.85
N ARG A 339 -29.77 -16.64 12.77
CA ARG A 339 -29.64 -18.10 12.85
C ARG A 339 -28.23 -18.48 13.24
N HIS A 340 -28.08 -19.06 14.43
CA HIS A 340 -26.89 -19.78 14.84
C HIS A 340 -26.67 -20.94 13.86
N TYR A 341 -25.80 -20.73 12.86
CA TYR A 341 -25.40 -21.83 12.00
C TYR A 341 -24.53 -22.76 12.82
N ARG A 342 -24.86 -24.06 12.84
CA ARG A 342 -23.96 -25.08 13.35
C ARG A 342 -22.71 -25.07 12.50
N MET A 343 -21.67 -24.39 12.96
CA MET A 343 -20.34 -24.53 12.42
C MET A 343 -19.88 -25.96 12.60
N ARG A 344 -19.29 -26.58 11.57
CA ARG A 344 -18.50 -27.78 11.81
C ARG A 344 -17.26 -27.36 12.60
N THR A 345 -17.33 -27.51 13.91
CA THR A 345 -16.18 -27.38 14.77
C THR A 345 -15.31 -28.59 14.57
N TYR A 346 -14.11 -28.39 14.05
CA TYR A 346 -13.07 -29.41 14.19
C TYR A 346 -12.58 -29.35 15.63
N ARG A 347 -13.14 -30.18 16.49
CA ARG A 347 -12.48 -30.52 17.77
C ARG A 347 -11.32 -31.44 17.43
N ARG A 348 -10.16 -31.20 18.04
CA ARG A 348 -9.07 -32.18 18.16
C ARG A 348 -9.55 -33.45 18.86
#